data_cfe5f3bbddf97a1aad752a1423cbbcf8
#
_entry.id   cfe5f3bbddf97a1aad752a1423cbbcf8
#
_cell.length_a   1.000
_cell.length_b   1.000
_cell.length_c   1.000
_cell.angle_alpha   90.00
_cell.angle_beta   90.00
_cell.angle_gamma   90.00
#
_symmetry.space_group_name_H-M   'P 1'
#
loop_
_entity.id
_entity.type
_entity.pdbx_description
1 polymer ?
#
loop_
_entity_poly.entity_id
_entity_poly.type
_entity_poly.pdbx_seq_one_letter_code
_entity_poly.pdbx_strand_id
1 'polypeptide(L)'
;QRLDNLVFAQGSAEIEERSHSELDELADILAASPAMVVQLEGHTDPQGSASGNMRLSQQRVDAVRAYLVNKGIDEVRVKTKAFGGTQPLSRESTPEARAANRRVEVRILSL
;
A
#
# COMPACT_ATOMS: atom_id res chain seq x y z
N GLN A 1 4.70 -0.06 9.61
CA GLN A 1 4.85 -1.43 9.10
C GLN A 1 4.75 -1.46 7.58
N ARG A 2 5.61 -2.24 6.96
CA ARG A 2 5.69 -2.35 5.51
C ARG A 2 5.01 -3.65 5.05
N LEU A 3 4.24 -3.56 3.96
CA LEU A 3 3.65 -4.74 3.33
C LEU A 3 4.64 -5.29 2.28
N ASP A 4 5.60 -6.09 2.74
CA ASP A 4 6.75 -6.50 1.93
C ASP A 4 6.41 -7.45 0.78
N ASN A 5 5.34 -8.23 0.94
CA ASN A 5 4.96 -9.25 -0.05
C ASN A 5 3.80 -8.79 -0.95
N LEU A 6 3.45 -7.53 -0.88
CA LEU A 6 2.35 -7.00 -1.69
C LEU A 6 2.82 -6.80 -3.12
N VAL A 7 2.14 -7.45 -4.05
CA VAL A 7 2.50 -7.43 -5.47
C VAL A 7 1.33 -6.95 -6.31
N PHE A 8 1.62 -5.99 -7.19
CA PHE A 8 0.69 -5.52 -8.20
C PHE A 8 1.20 -5.91 -9.59
N ALA A 9 0.27 -6.06 -10.52
CA ALA A 9 0.67 -6.20 -11.93
C ALA A 9 1.40 -4.92 -12.36
N GLN A 10 2.39 -5.07 -13.22
CA GLN A 10 3.24 -3.94 -13.62
C GLN A 10 2.40 -2.79 -14.20
N GLY A 11 2.63 -1.58 -13.72
CA GLY A 11 1.91 -0.39 -14.14
C GLY A 11 0.43 -0.38 -13.77
N SER A 12 0.00 -1.25 -12.84
CA SER A 12 -1.39 -1.47 -12.49
C SER A 12 -1.59 -1.36 -10.98
N ALA A 13 -2.84 -1.15 -10.59
CA ALA A 13 -3.29 -1.22 -9.20
C ALA A 13 -4.01 -2.54 -8.91
N GLU A 14 -3.95 -3.52 -9.82
CA GLU A 14 -4.53 -4.83 -9.59
C GLU A 14 -3.65 -5.65 -8.65
N ILE A 15 -4.21 -6.04 -7.51
CA ILE A 15 -3.50 -6.85 -6.51
C ILE A 15 -3.44 -8.29 -7.02
N GLU A 16 -2.21 -8.83 -7.11
CA GLU A 16 -2.05 -10.22 -7.50
C GLU A 16 -2.51 -11.15 -6.37
N GLU A 17 -3.06 -12.30 -6.75
CA GLU A 17 -3.63 -13.25 -5.81
C GLU A 17 -2.65 -13.72 -4.74
N ARG A 18 -1.36 -13.85 -5.10
CA ARG A 18 -0.32 -14.25 -4.14
C ARG A 18 -0.10 -13.25 -3.00
N SER A 19 -0.65 -12.03 -3.13
CA SER A 19 -0.57 -11.01 -2.08
C SER A 19 -1.74 -11.08 -1.10
N HIS A 20 -2.75 -11.90 -1.39
CA HIS A 20 -3.96 -11.92 -0.57
C HIS A 20 -3.70 -12.41 0.86
N SER A 21 -2.78 -13.33 1.06
CA SER A 21 -2.49 -13.86 2.40
C SER A 21 -2.00 -12.77 3.35
N GLU A 22 -1.12 -11.87 2.88
CA GLU A 22 -0.63 -10.76 3.69
C GLU A 22 -1.74 -9.77 4.03
N LEU A 23 -2.62 -9.49 3.06
CA LEU A 23 -3.75 -8.60 3.29
C LEU A 23 -4.80 -9.24 4.20
N ASP A 24 -4.99 -10.55 4.11
CA ASP A 24 -5.89 -11.26 5.02
C ASP A 24 -5.37 -11.20 6.47
N GLU A 25 -4.07 -11.32 6.67
CA GLU A 25 -3.45 -11.15 8.00
C GLU A 25 -3.70 -9.74 8.54
N LEU A 26 -3.54 -8.72 7.71
CA LEU A 26 -3.81 -7.34 8.12
C LEU A 26 -5.29 -7.16 8.49
N ALA A 27 -6.20 -7.73 7.70
CA ALA A 27 -7.62 -7.70 8.00
C ALA A 27 -7.92 -8.36 9.36
N ASP A 28 -7.28 -9.50 9.65
CA ASP A 28 -7.44 -10.19 10.92
C ASP A 28 -6.95 -9.33 12.10
N ILE A 29 -5.83 -8.65 11.94
CA ILE A 29 -5.30 -7.74 12.96
C ILE A 29 -6.29 -6.60 13.22
N LEU A 30 -6.83 -6.00 12.17
CA LEU A 30 -7.81 -4.93 12.28
C LEU A 30 -9.11 -5.41 12.91
N ALA A 31 -9.56 -6.61 12.58
CA ALA A 31 -10.76 -7.19 13.16
C ALA A 31 -10.58 -7.47 14.66
N ALA A 32 -9.39 -7.88 15.08
CA ALA A 32 -9.08 -8.16 16.47
C ALA A 32 -8.89 -6.89 17.32
N SER A 33 -8.69 -5.74 16.67
CA SER A 33 -8.45 -4.45 17.35
C SER A 33 -9.45 -3.41 16.84
N PRO A 34 -10.72 -3.47 17.26
CA PRO A 34 -11.79 -2.67 16.62
C PRO A 34 -11.60 -1.15 16.66
N ALA A 35 -10.82 -0.63 17.61
CA ALA A 35 -10.56 0.80 17.72
C ALA A 35 -9.38 1.28 16.89
N MET A 36 -8.59 0.35 16.31
CA MET A 36 -7.40 0.71 15.56
C MET A 36 -7.77 1.40 14.24
N VAL A 37 -7.13 2.54 13.97
CA VAL A 37 -7.25 3.27 12.72
C VAL A 37 -5.86 3.27 12.06
N VAL A 38 -5.81 2.93 10.78
CA VAL A 38 -4.56 2.87 10.04
C VAL A 38 -4.60 3.79 8.82
N GLN A 39 -3.43 4.17 8.35
CA GLN A 39 -3.25 4.88 7.09
C GLN A 39 -2.36 4.04 6.18
N LEU A 40 -2.86 3.75 4.98
CA LEU A 40 -2.11 3.08 3.94
C LEU A 40 -1.34 4.13 3.15
N GLU A 41 -0.03 3.95 3.04
CA GLU A 41 0.86 4.91 2.37
C GLU A 41 1.46 4.26 1.15
N GLY A 42 1.15 4.81 -0.03
CA GLY A 42 1.57 4.24 -1.31
C GLY A 42 2.79 4.95 -1.86
N HIS A 43 3.76 4.15 -2.30
CA HIS A 43 5.01 4.64 -2.86
C HIS A 43 5.32 3.97 -4.19
N THR A 44 5.99 4.70 -5.05
CA THR A 44 6.50 4.19 -6.31
C THR A 44 8.00 4.40 -6.40
N ASP A 45 8.63 3.77 -7.38
CA ASP A 45 9.94 4.14 -7.86
C ASP A 45 9.88 5.62 -8.33
N PRO A 46 10.91 6.44 -8.07
CA PRO A 46 10.89 7.85 -8.46
C PRO A 46 11.02 8.11 -9.95
N GLN A 47 11.26 7.09 -10.77
CA GLN A 47 11.40 7.28 -12.22
C GLN A 47 10.05 7.52 -12.90
N GLY A 48 10.10 8.24 -14.02
CA GLY A 48 8.93 8.55 -14.82
C GLY A 48 8.24 9.83 -14.40
N SER A 49 6.99 9.97 -14.79
CA SER A 49 6.18 11.15 -14.51
C SER A 49 5.81 11.24 -13.03
N ALA A 50 6.07 12.38 -12.41
CA ALA A 50 5.71 12.60 -11.00
C ALA A 50 4.20 12.47 -10.78
N SER A 51 3.39 13.05 -11.70
CA SER A 51 1.93 12.98 -11.62
C SER A 51 1.42 11.56 -11.86
N GLY A 52 2.04 10.82 -12.78
CA GLY A 52 1.68 9.42 -13.03
C GLY A 52 1.98 8.54 -11.84
N ASN A 53 3.13 8.74 -11.20
CA ASN A 53 3.50 8.00 -9.99
C ASN A 53 2.56 8.30 -8.83
N MET A 54 2.18 9.56 -8.68
CA MET A 54 1.21 9.95 -7.65
C MET A 54 -0.13 9.27 -7.87
N ARG A 55 -0.61 9.27 -9.11
CA ARG A 55 -1.87 8.61 -9.47
C ARG A 55 -1.82 7.11 -9.23
N LEU A 56 -0.73 6.46 -9.65
CA LEU A 56 -0.58 5.02 -9.49
C LEU A 56 -0.53 4.62 -8.02
N SER A 57 0.22 5.37 -7.20
CA SER A 57 0.30 5.08 -5.77
C SER A 57 -1.06 5.26 -5.08
N GLN A 58 -1.85 6.27 -5.50
CA GLN A 58 -3.20 6.45 -4.97
C GLN A 58 -4.11 5.27 -5.36
N GLN A 59 -4.06 4.86 -6.62
CA GLN A 59 -4.86 3.73 -7.09
C GLN A 59 -4.50 2.44 -6.33
N ARG A 60 -3.22 2.24 -6.02
CA ARG A 60 -2.77 1.05 -5.29
C ARG A 60 -3.25 1.04 -3.84
N VAL A 61 -3.14 2.16 -3.12
CA VAL A 61 -3.66 2.20 -1.75
C VAL A 61 -5.18 2.10 -1.72
N ASP A 62 -5.86 2.65 -2.72
CA ASP A 62 -7.31 2.51 -2.84
C ASP A 62 -7.72 1.05 -3.06
N ALA A 63 -6.95 0.31 -3.86
CA ALA A 63 -7.20 -1.12 -4.09
C ALA A 63 -7.02 -1.93 -2.80
N VAL A 64 -5.97 -1.63 -2.03
CA VAL A 64 -5.74 -2.29 -0.73
C VAL A 64 -6.87 -1.97 0.25
N ARG A 65 -7.28 -0.70 0.31
CA ARG A 65 -8.40 -0.28 1.16
C ARG A 65 -9.68 -1.03 0.80
N ALA A 66 -9.99 -1.11 -0.49
CA ALA A 66 -11.18 -1.82 -0.96
C ALA A 66 -11.14 -3.30 -0.56
N TYR A 67 -9.97 -3.92 -0.65
CA TYR A 67 -9.80 -5.31 -0.22
C TYR A 67 -10.14 -5.48 1.26
N LEU A 68 -9.61 -4.60 2.12
CA LEU A 68 -9.88 -4.66 3.56
C LEU A 68 -11.35 -4.40 3.89
N VAL A 69 -11.97 -3.44 3.20
CA VAL A 69 -13.39 -3.15 3.38
C VAL A 69 -14.25 -4.36 2.98
N ASN A 70 -13.89 -5.04 1.89
CA ASN A 70 -14.58 -6.26 1.47
C ASN A 70 -14.42 -7.40 2.47
N LYS A 71 -13.39 -7.36 3.31
CA LYS A 71 -13.20 -8.33 4.40
C LYS A 71 -13.95 -7.95 5.67
N GLY A 72 -14.72 -6.87 5.64
CA GLY A 72 -15.56 -6.46 6.76
C GLY A 72 -14.98 -5.36 7.63
N ILE A 73 -13.86 -4.75 7.24
CA ILE A 73 -13.29 -3.63 7.99
C ILE A 73 -14.04 -2.35 7.61
N ASP A 74 -14.50 -1.60 8.61
CA ASP A 74 -15.19 -0.33 8.39
C ASP A 74 -14.26 0.65 7.68
N GLU A 75 -14.74 1.25 6.59
CA GLU A 75 -13.94 2.13 5.75
C GLU A 75 -13.37 3.35 6.49
N VAL A 76 -14.04 3.84 7.54
CA VAL A 76 -13.55 4.99 8.29
C VAL A 76 -12.29 4.68 9.09
N ARG A 77 -11.97 3.40 9.26
CA ARG A 77 -10.78 2.96 9.98
C ARG A 77 -9.54 2.85 9.07
N VAL A 78 -9.72 2.98 7.76
CA VAL A 78 -8.65 2.81 6.78
C VAL A 78 -8.49 4.09 5.97
N LYS A 79 -7.49 4.90 6.31
CA LYS A 79 -7.16 6.11 5.58
C LYS A 79 -6.15 5.77 4.50
N THR A 80 -6.03 6.62 3.50
CA THR A 80 -5.04 6.45 2.43
C THR A 80 -4.26 7.72 2.22
N LYS A 81 -2.99 7.56 1.83
CA LYS A 81 -2.15 8.68 1.42
C LYS A 81 -1.19 8.21 0.33
N ALA A 82 -1.17 8.93 -0.78
CA ALA A 82 -0.25 8.66 -1.87
C ALA A 82 0.97 9.57 -1.75
N PHE A 83 2.15 8.99 -1.91
CA PHE A 83 3.41 9.73 -1.93
C PHE A 83 4.06 9.69 -3.32
N GLY A 84 3.60 8.81 -4.21
CA GLY A 84 4.27 8.63 -5.50
C GLY A 84 5.73 8.24 -5.30
N GLY A 85 6.62 8.85 -6.08
CA GLY A 85 8.06 8.61 -5.98
C GLY A 85 8.80 9.60 -5.08
N THR A 86 8.09 10.34 -4.20
CA THR A 86 8.69 11.43 -3.42
C THR A 86 9.48 10.99 -2.20
N GLN A 87 9.28 9.75 -1.74
CA GLN A 87 9.94 9.24 -0.53
C GLN A 87 10.58 7.87 -0.78
N PRO A 88 11.59 7.80 -1.67
CA PRO A 88 12.24 6.52 -1.94
C PRO A 88 13.03 6.04 -0.72
N LEU A 89 13.06 4.71 -0.53
CA LEU A 89 13.94 4.08 0.45
C LEU A 89 15.39 4.13 -0.01
N SER A 90 15.60 4.08 -1.32
CA SER A 90 16.92 4.18 -1.93
C SER A 90 16.80 5.00 -3.21
N ARG A 91 17.82 5.85 -3.46
CA ARG A 91 17.91 6.64 -4.69
C ARG A 91 18.77 5.95 -5.76
N GLU A 92 19.24 4.74 -5.49
CA GLU A 92 19.98 3.97 -6.49
C GLU A 92 19.04 3.52 -7.60
N SER A 93 19.62 3.31 -8.80
CA SER A 93 18.85 2.92 -9.98
C SER A 93 18.91 1.42 -10.25
N THR A 94 19.26 0.62 -9.26
CA THR A 94 19.29 -0.83 -9.40
C THR A 94 17.88 -1.40 -9.39
N PRO A 95 17.66 -2.58 -10.03
CA PRO A 95 16.35 -3.23 -9.97
C PRO A 95 15.89 -3.52 -8.53
N GLU A 96 16.82 -3.86 -7.63
CA GLU A 96 16.52 -4.12 -6.23
C GLU A 96 16.02 -2.87 -5.52
N ALA A 97 16.67 -1.72 -5.74
CA ALA A 97 16.27 -0.46 -5.13
C ALA A 97 14.91 -0.01 -5.65
N ARG A 98 14.68 -0.17 -6.96
CA ARG A 98 13.37 0.17 -7.56
C ARG A 98 12.27 -0.70 -6.99
N ALA A 99 12.51 -2.00 -6.86
CA ALA A 99 11.53 -2.91 -6.29
C ALA A 99 11.22 -2.55 -4.83
N ALA A 100 12.23 -2.18 -4.04
CA ALA A 100 12.04 -1.76 -2.66
C ALA A 100 11.22 -0.47 -2.54
N ASN A 101 11.34 0.42 -3.53
CA ASN A 101 10.59 1.67 -3.55
C ASN A 101 9.11 1.49 -3.91
N ARG A 102 8.77 0.44 -4.65
CA ARG A 102 7.39 0.11 -5.00
C ARG A 102 6.75 -0.65 -3.86
N ARG A 103 6.20 0.11 -2.91
CA ARG A 103 5.71 -0.48 -1.67
C ARG A 103 4.45 0.21 -1.16
N VAL A 104 3.73 -0.48 -0.30
CA VAL A 104 2.67 0.10 0.54
C VAL A 104 3.08 -0.10 1.99
N GLU A 105 3.02 0.98 2.78
CA GLU A 105 3.30 0.93 4.20
C GLU A 105 2.02 1.17 4.98
N VAL A 106 1.93 0.58 6.17
CA VAL A 106 0.79 0.75 7.06
C VAL A 106 1.25 1.53 8.27
N ARG A 107 0.61 2.69 8.50
CA ARG A 107 0.85 3.50 9.68
C ARG A 107 -0.32 3.39 10.64
N ILE A 108 -0.06 3.08 11.88
CA ILE A 108 -1.10 3.08 12.91
C ILE A 108 -1.32 4.51 13.37
N LEU A 109 -2.53 5.03 13.17
CA LEU A 109 -2.89 6.41 13.57
C LEU A 109 -3.42 6.46 14.99
N SER A 110 -4.17 5.43 15.40
CA SER A 110 -4.69 5.34 16.75
C SER A 110 -5.00 3.88 17.10
N LEU A 111 -4.95 3.57 18.36
CA LEU A 111 -5.26 2.28 18.92
C LEU A 111 -6.58 2.36 19.68
#